data_8a01176b428b8719c491569fe26f11e5
#
_entry.id   8a01176b428b8719c491569fe26f11e5
#
_cell.length_a   1.000
_cell.length_b   1.000
_cell.length_c   1.000
_cell.angle_alpha   90.00
_cell.angle_beta   90.00
_cell.angle_gamma   90.00
#
_symmetry.space_group_name_H-M   'P 1'
#
loop_
_entity.id
_entity.type
_entity.pdbx_description
1 polymer ?
#
loop_
_entity_poly.entity_id
_entity_poly.type
_entity_poly.pdbx_seq_one_letter_code
_entity_poly.pdbx_strand_id
1 'polypeptide(L)'
;MKRIVLETNRLLLREMTLSDMGALSSILQDERVMYAYNGAFSDKETFAWMQKQLQRYKDYGFGLWGVILKDTNEMIGQCGITMQEYKTAQVPEIGYLLAHKYWHKGYAVEAAMACREYGFNTLKFDELYSIIRDTNVASQKVALRNGMNPIDYIVKHYREVDMPHLVYCVKK
;
A
#
# COMPACT_ATOMS: atom_id res chain seq x y z
N MET A 1 -15.16 13.85 10.85
CA MET A 1 -15.37 13.46 9.42
C MET A 1 -14.05 12.86 8.92
N LYS A 2 -14.10 11.72 8.21
CA LYS A 2 -12.90 11.08 7.66
C LYS A 2 -12.47 11.83 6.40
N ARG A 3 -11.21 12.26 6.33
CA ARG A 3 -10.69 13.04 5.19
C ARG A 3 -10.55 12.15 3.95
N ILE A 4 -11.29 12.46 2.90
CA ILE A 4 -11.12 11.88 1.57
C ILE A 4 -9.90 12.54 0.92
N VAL A 5 -8.98 11.73 0.42
CA VAL A 5 -7.74 12.20 -0.22
C VAL A 5 -7.82 12.05 -1.73
N LEU A 6 -8.32 10.91 -2.21
CA LEU A 6 -8.43 10.59 -3.62
C LEU A 6 -9.80 9.98 -3.93
N GLU A 7 -10.26 10.22 -5.14
CA GLU A 7 -11.45 9.60 -5.69
C GLU A 7 -11.17 9.08 -7.10
N THR A 8 -11.67 7.89 -7.38
CA THR A 8 -11.61 7.25 -8.70
C THR A 8 -13.01 6.89 -9.18
N ASN A 9 -13.12 6.17 -10.28
CA ASN A 9 -14.42 5.71 -10.77
C ASN A 9 -15.17 4.86 -9.73
N ARG A 10 -14.49 3.87 -9.12
CA ARG A 10 -15.12 2.90 -8.21
C ARG A 10 -14.71 3.07 -6.74
N LEU A 11 -13.67 3.86 -6.43
CA LEU A 11 -13.03 3.89 -5.13
C LEU A 11 -12.98 5.30 -4.55
N LEU A 12 -13.01 5.35 -3.21
CA LEU A 12 -12.56 6.49 -2.40
C LEU A 12 -11.35 6.05 -1.58
N LEU A 13 -10.28 6.82 -1.60
CA LEU A 13 -9.15 6.64 -0.70
C LEU A 13 -9.20 7.74 0.36
N ARG A 14 -9.26 7.35 1.62
CA ARG A 14 -9.37 8.28 2.76
C ARG A 14 -8.47 7.90 3.91
N GLU A 15 -8.15 8.86 4.75
CA GLU A 15 -7.45 8.57 5.99
C GLU A 15 -8.23 7.54 6.83
N MET A 16 -7.50 6.58 7.38
CA MET A 16 -8.02 5.62 8.33
C MET A 16 -8.13 6.25 9.73
N THR A 17 -9.01 5.70 10.53
CA THR A 17 -9.17 6.05 11.94
C THR A 17 -9.28 4.76 12.76
N LEU A 18 -9.23 4.86 14.08
CA LEU A 18 -9.37 3.68 14.95
C LEU A 18 -10.71 2.93 14.73
N SER A 19 -11.73 3.59 14.20
CA SER A 19 -13.00 2.91 13.84
C SER A 19 -12.86 1.95 12.65
N ASP A 20 -11.75 2.00 11.91
CA ASP A 20 -11.46 1.09 10.80
C ASP A 20 -10.70 -0.18 11.24
N MET A 21 -10.40 -0.33 12.54
CA MET A 21 -9.63 -1.47 13.05
C MET A 21 -10.24 -2.82 12.67
N GLY A 22 -11.58 -2.96 12.71
CA GLY A 22 -12.25 -4.22 12.34
C GLY A 22 -12.00 -4.61 10.88
N ALA A 23 -12.16 -3.65 9.96
CA ALA A 23 -11.88 -3.87 8.53
C ALA A 23 -10.38 -4.14 8.30
N LEU A 24 -9.49 -3.37 8.93
CA LEU A 24 -8.05 -3.56 8.82
C LEU A 24 -7.62 -4.93 9.35
N SER A 25 -8.15 -5.37 10.49
CA SER A 25 -7.87 -6.69 11.06
C SER A 25 -8.28 -7.82 10.11
N SER A 26 -9.44 -7.71 9.46
CA SER A 26 -9.90 -8.72 8.49
C SER A 26 -8.99 -8.86 7.27
N ILE A 27 -8.16 -7.85 7.00
CA ILE A 27 -7.18 -7.84 5.90
C ILE A 27 -5.82 -8.35 6.40
N LEU A 28 -5.28 -7.74 7.46
CA LEU A 28 -3.93 -8.02 7.95
C LEU A 28 -3.81 -9.35 8.72
N GLN A 29 -4.92 -9.94 9.14
CA GLN A 29 -4.97 -11.22 9.83
C GLN A 29 -5.39 -12.38 8.90
N ASP A 30 -5.50 -12.13 7.60
CA ASP A 30 -5.74 -13.16 6.59
C ASP A 30 -4.42 -13.66 6.00
N GLU A 31 -4.09 -14.94 6.26
CA GLU A 31 -2.88 -15.58 5.76
C GLU A 31 -2.74 -15.49 4.22
N ARG A 32 -3.86 -15.53 3.51
CA ARG A 32 -3.88 -15.44 2.05
C ARG A 32 -3.41 -14.07 1.56
N VAL A 33 -3.67 -13.01 2.34
CA VAL A 33 -3.27 -11.63 2.04
C VAL A 33 -1.83 -11.39 2.46
N MET A 34 -1.43 -11.94 3.62
CA MET A 34 -0.20 -11.56 4.31
C MET A 34 1.00 -12.47 4.02
N TYR A 35 0.93 -13.37 3.05
CA TYR A 35 2.05 -14.25 2.71
C TYR A 35 3.35 -13.50 2.36
N ALA A 36 3.24 -12.34 1.73
CA ALA A 36 4.39 -11.49 1.40
C ALA A 36 5.05 -10.87 2.65
N TYR A 37 4.34 -10.83 3.78
CA TYR A 37 4.81 -10.38 5.09
C TYR A 37 5.19 -11.53 6.02
N ASN A 38 5.37 -12.73 5.47
CA ASN A 38 5.69 -13.94 6.21
C ASN A 38 4.64 -14.32 7.26
N GLY A 39 3.36 -14.17 6.91
CA GLY A 39 2.21 -14.60 7.70
C GLY A 39 1.34 -13.47 8.23
N ALA A 40 0.16 -13.85 8.69
CA ALA A 40 -0.83 -12.96 9.25
C ALA A 40 -0.32 -12.21 10.49
N PHE A 41 -0.84 -11.02 10.70
CA PHE A 41 -0.54 -10.22 11.89
C PHE A 41 -1.41 -10.66 13.07
N SER A 42 -0.85 -10.52 14.27
CA SER A 42 -1.60 -10.55 15.53
C SER A 42 -2.41 -9.26 15.72
N ASP A 43 -3.29 -9.22 16.71
CA ASP A 43 -4.00 -8.01 17.12
C ASP A 43 -3.04 -6.87 17.47
N LYS A 44 -1.96 -7.19 18.20
CA LYS A 44 -0.93 -6.22 18.58
C LYS A 44 -0.22 -5.63 17.36
N GLU A 45 0.16 -6.48 16.40
CA GLU A 45 0.82 -6.04 15.17
C GLU A 45 -0.12 -5.20 14.30
N THR A 46 -1.39 -5.59 14.19
CA THR A 46 -2.41 -4.83 13.46
C THR A 46 -2.64 -3.45 14.09
N PHE A 47 -2.71 -3.38 15.41
CA PHE A 47 -2.82 -2.10 16.12
C PHE A 47 -1.60 -1.22 15.90
N ALA A 48 -0.38 -1.78 16.01
CA ALA A 48 0.85 -1.05 15.74
C ALA A 48 0.91 -0.55 14.28
N TRP A 49 0.44 -1.34 13.33
CA TRP A 49 0.33 -0.93 11.93
C TRP A 49 -0.60 0.28 11.76
N MET A 50 -1.79 0.25 12.39
CA MET A 50 -2.72 1.39 12.37
C MET A 50 -2.06 2.64 12.98
N GLN A 51 -1.46 2.52 14.15
CA GLN A 51 -0.78 3.65 14.81
C GLN A 51 0.29 4.27 13.91
N LYS A 52 1.04 3.43 13.21
CA LYS A 52 2.06 3.88 12.24
C LYS A 52 1.45 4.68 11.10
N GLN A 53 0.27 4.30 10.58
CA GLN A 53 -0.40 5.08 9.54
C GLN A 53 -0.91 6.42 10.08
N LEU A 54 -1.53 6.42 11.26
CA LEU A 54 -2.00 7.65 11.88
C LEU A 54 -0.85 8.63 12.16
N GLN A 55 0.32 8.13 12.53
CA GLN A 55 1.50 8.95 12.72
C GLN A 55 2.03 9.50 11.39
N ARG A 56 2.06 8.69 10.33
CA ARG A 56 2.46 9.13 8.97
C ARG A 56 1.59 10.28 8.45
N TYR A 57 0.28 10.24 8.69
CA TYR A 57 -0.60 11.35 8.29
C TYR A 57 -0.22 12.67 8.99
N LYS A 58 0.24 12.60 10.25
CA LYS A 58 0.70 13.78 10.99
C LYS A 58 2.05 14.29 10.50
N ASP A 59 3.00 13.37 10.28
CA ASP A 59 4.39 13.70 9.96
C ASP A 59 4.57 14.14 8.51
N TYR A 60 3.86 13.49 7.58
CA TYR A 60 4.03 13.69 6.14
C TYR A 60 2.79 14.25 5.44
N GLY A 61 1.62 14.22 6.06
CA GLY A 61 0.35 14.53 5.40
C GLY A 61 -0.16 13.42 4.45
N PHE A 62 0.55 12.28 4.37
CA PHE A 62 0.18 11.13 3.58
C PHE A 62 0.63 9.81 4.25
N GLY A 63 0.15 8.69 3.75
CA GLY A 63 0.43 7.34 4.23
C GLY A 63 -0.39 6.32 3.47
N LEU A 64 -0.61 5.14 4.03
CA LEU A 64 -1.58 4.20 3.48
C LEU A 64 -2.99 4.63 3.88
N TRP A 65 -3.84 4.86 2.91
CA TRP A 65 -5.24 5.23 3.10
C TRP A 65 -6.15 4.01 3.00
N GLY A 66 -7.28 4.04 3.68
CA GLY A 66 -8.32 3.04 3.49
C GLY A 66 -8.95 3.18 2.11
N VAL A 67 -9.02 2.07 1.38
CA VAL A 67 -9.67 1.97 0.08
C VAL A 67 -11.11 1.58 0.29
N ILE A 68 -12.03 2.45 -0.05
CA ILE A 68 -13.47 2.29 0.14
C ILE A 68 -14.13 2.04 -1.22
N LEU A 69 -14.88 0.96 -1.33
CA LEU A 69 -15.67 0.67 -2.51
C LEU A 69 -16.93 1.54 -2.48
N LYS A 70 -17.15 2.38 -3.50
CA LYS A 70 -18.25 3.35 -3.54
C LYS A 70 -19.62 2.70 -3.46
N ASP A 71 -19.81 1.58 -4.15
CA ASP A 71 -21.12 0.91 -4.24
C ASP A 71 -21.62 0.36 -2.90
N THR A 72 -20.70 -0.08 -2.03
CA THR A 72 -21.04 -0.72 -0.75
C THR A 72 -20.64 0.09 0.47
N ASN A 73 -19.86 1.14 0.27
CA ASN A 73 -19.21 1.91 1.34
C ASN A 73 -18.34 1.05 2.27
N GLU A 74 -17.89 -0.11 1.80
CA GLU A 74 -17.03 -1.05 2.54
C GLU A 74 -15.55 -0.70 2.34
N MET A 75 -14.76 -0.74 3.41
CA MET A 75 -13.30 -0.67 3.31
C MET A 75 -12.77 -2.03 2.84
N ILE A 76 -12.28 -2.06 1.60
CA ILE A 76 -11.83 -3.27 0.92
C ILE A 76 -10.32 -3.50 1.01
N GLY A 77 -9.58 -2.52 1.49
CA GLY A 77 -8.13 -2.58 1.58
C GLY A 77 -7.48 -1.28 2.00
N GLN A 78 -6.21 -1.19 1.76
CA GLN A 78 -5.42 0.03 1.92
C GLN A 78 -4.50 0.23 0.72
N CYS A 79 -4.29 1.49 0.33
CA CYS A 79 -3.36 1.90 -0.71
C CYS A 79 -2.89 3.32 -0.45
N GLY A 80 -1.65 3.63 -0.76
CA GLY A 80 -1.14 4.99 -0.55
C GLY A 80 0.35 5.10 -0.81
N ILE A 81 0.91 6.20 -0.34
CA ILE A 81 2.33 6.51 -0.47
C ILE A 81 2.95 6.55 0.92
N THR A 82 4.10 5.91 1.07
CA THR A 82 4.89 5.92 2.31
C THR A 82 6.36 6.15 2.01
N MET A 83 7.08 6.81 2.92
CA MET A 83 8.53 6.93 2.80
C MET A 83 9.19 5.64 3.27
N GLN A 84 10.04 5.06 2.44
CA GLN A 84 10.76 3.81 2.70
C GLN A 84 12.26 3.98 2.48
N GLU A 85 13.06 3.23 3.24
CA GLU A 85 14.49 3.18 3.02
C GLU A 85 14.82 2.35 1.77
N TYR A 86 15.63 2.93 0.90
CA TYR A 86 16.20 2.25 -0.26
C TYR A 86 17.63 2.74 -0.47
N LYS A 87 18.61 1.84 -0.37
CA LYS A 87 20.04 2.19 -0.33
C LYS A 87 20.30 3.21 0.79
N THR A 88 20.78 4.38 0.45
CA THR A 88 21.15 5.46 1.38
C THR A 88 20.11 6.58 1.45
N ALA A 89 18.94 6.38 0.85
CA ALA A 89 17.91 7.42 0.73
C ALA A 89 16.54 6.95 1.23
N GLN A 90 15.69 7.92 1.57
CA GLN A 90 14.27 7.72 1.76
C GLN A 90 13.56 7.98 0.43
N VAL A 91 12.77 7.01 -0.03
CA VAL A 91 12.04 7.09 -1.30
C VAL A 91 10.53 6.93 -1.10
N PRO A 92 9.71 7.64 -1.89
CA PRO A 92 8.26 7.48 -1.83
C PRO A 92 7.83 6.17 -2.49
N GLU A 93 7.18 5.29 -1.72
CA GLU A 93 6.70 3.99 -2.16
C GLU A 93 5.18 3.97 -2.26
N ILE A 94 4.65 3.52 -3.40
CA ILE A 94 3.24 3.15 -3.54
C ILE A 94 3.08 1.72 -3.04
N GLY A 95 2.30 1.56 -1.97
CA GLY A 95 1.95 0.27 -1.38
C GLY A 95 0.45 0.01 -1.46
N TYR A 96 0.07 -1.26 -1.55
CA TYR A 96 -1.33 -1.68 -1.62
C TYR A 96 -1.53 -3.08 -1.03
N LEU A 97 -2.63 -3.26 -0.31
CA LEU A 97 -3.12 -4.52 0.22
C LEU A 97 -4.65 -4.52 0.14
N LEU A 98 -5.24 -5.51 -0.47
CA LEU A 98 -6.69 -5.67 -0.53
C LEU A 98 -7.12 -6.98 0.14
N ALA A 99 -8.31 -6.99 0.73
CA ALA A 99 -8.95 -8.20 1.20
C ALA A 99 -9.08 -9.21 0.06
N HIS A 100 -8.81 -10.50 0.34
CA HIS A 100 -8.73 -11.55 -0.67
C HIS A 100 -9.94 -11.62 -1.61
N LYS A 101 -11.15 -11.42 -1.09
CA LYS A 101 -12.41 -11.44 -1.88
C LYS A 101 -12.49 -10.36 -2.96
N TYR A 102 -11.63 -9.35 -2.91
CA TYR A 102 -11.57 -8.24 -3.88
C TYR A 102 -10.43 -8.34 -4.88
N TRP A 103 -9.66 -9.42 -4.83
CA TRP A 103 -8.59 -9.65 -5.80
C TRP A 103 -9.14 -9.91 -7.21
N HIS A 104 -8.30 -9.72 -8.22
CA HIS A 104 -8.58 -9.94 -9.63
C HIS A 104 -9.74 -9.11 -10.23
N LYS A 105 -10.11 -8.01 -9.56
CA LYS A 105 -11.17 -7.08 -10.00
C LYS A 105 -10.63 -5.74 -10.51
N GLY A 106 -9.30 -5.57 -10.51
CA GLY A 106 -8.63 -4.35 -10.97
C GLY A 106 -8.59 -3.21 -9.95
N TYR A 107 -9.06 -3.39 -8.74
CA TYR A 107 -9.09 -2.34 -7.72
C TYR A 107 -7.70 -1.90 -7.28
N ALA A 108 -6.74 -2.81 -7.13
CA ALA A 108 -5.37 -2.46 -6.74
C ALA A 108 -4.70 -1.58 -7.80
N VAL A 109 -4.86 -1.89 -9.08
CA VAL A 109 -4.34 -1.08 -10.19
C VAL A 109 -4.98 0.29 -10.20
N GLU A 110 -6.32 0.37 -10.07
CA GLU A 110 -7.06 1.64 -10.04
C GLU A 110 -6.59 2.54 -8.89
N ALA A 111 -6.46 2.00 -7.69
CA ALA A 111 -5.95 2.73 -6.53
C ALA A 111 -4.50 3.17 -6.71
N ALA A 112 -3.62 2.27 -7.18
CA ALA A 112 -2.20 2.55 -7.37
C ALA A 112 -1.97 3.64 -8.44
N MET A 113 -2.73 3.64 -9.53
CA MET A 113 -2.66 4.68 -10.56
C MET A 113 -3.08 6.05 -10.02
N ALA A 114 -4.14 6.10 -9.20
CA ALA A 114 -4.55 7.34 -8.54
C ALA A 114 -3.47 7.86 -7.58
N CYS A 115 -2.82 6.95 -6.83
CA CYS A 115 -1.70 7.32 -5.96
C CYS A 115 -0.50 7.83 -6.77
N ARG A 116 -0.20 7.25 -7.92
CA ARG A 116 0.87 7.74 -8.82
C ARG A 116 0.61 9.17 -9.26
N GLU A 117 -0.59 9.46 -9.77
CA GLU A 117 -0.97 10.80 -10.19
C GLU A 117 -0.91 11.81 -9.03
N TYR A 118 -1.37 11.41 -7.85
CA TYR A 118 -1.28 12.23 -6.64
C TYR A 118 0.17 12.50 -6.23
N GLY A 119 1.01 11.48 -6.27
CA GLY A 119 2.44 11.59 -5.95
C GLY A 119 3.16 12.58 -6.87
N PHE A 120 2.91 12.52 -8.17
CA PHE A 120 3.52 13.42 -9.16
C PHE A 120 2.91 14.82 -9.13
N ASN A 121 1.59 14.94 -9.10
CA ASN A 121 0.92 16.21 -9.34
C ASN A 121 0.68 17.02 -8.06
N THR A 122 0.44 16.35 -6.91
CA THR A 122 0.16 16.99 -5.63
C THR A 122 1.38 17.01 -4.71
N LEU A 123 2.00 15.85 -4.49
CA LEU A 123 3.18 15.75 -3.62
C LEU A 123 4.50 16.18 -4.31
N LYS A 124 4.48 16.34 -5.65
CA LYS A 124 5.62 16.82 -6.45
C LYS A 124 6.85 15.93 -6.40
N PHE A 125 6.68 14.64 -6.20
CA PHE A 125 7.76 13.69 -6.37
C PHE A 125 8.13 13.55 -7.86
N ASP A 126 9.41 13.36 -8.16
CA ASP A 126 9.91 13.11 -9.53
C ASP A 126 9.95 11.61 -9.85
N GLU A 127 10.02 10.78 -8.81
CA GLU A 127 10.07 9.32 -8.91
C GLU A 127 9.17 8.70 -7.84
N LEU A 128 8.53 7.58 -8.18
CA LEU A 128 7.74 6.76 -7.27
C LEU A 128 8.18 5.31 -7.38
N TYR A 129 8.18 4.63 -6.26
CA TYR A 129 8.70 3.27 -6.13
C TYR A 129 7.62 2.29 -5.66
N SER A 130 7.85 1.01 -5.89
CA SER A 130 7.19 -0.10 -5.20
C SER A 130 8.23 -1.19 -4.95
N ILE A 131 8.39 -1.58 -3.69
CA ILE A 131 9.39 -2.56 -3.27
C ILE A 131 8.64 -3.84 -2.91
N ILE A 132 8.74 -4.84 -3.77
CA ILE A 132 7.82 -5.99 -3.78
C ILE A 132 8.61 -7.28 -3.60
N ARG A 133 8.19 -8.13 -2.64
CA ARG A 133 8.76 -9.46 -2.47
C ARG A 133 8.75 -10.23 -3.79
N ASP A 134 9.82 -10.92 -4.11
CA ASP A 134 10.02 -11.62 -5.38
C ASP A 134 8.96 -12.71 -5.65
N THR A 135 8.40 -13.30 -4.60
CA THR A 135 7.31 -14.28 -4.68
C THR A 135 5.91 -13.64 -4.86
N ASN A 136 5.79 -12.33 -4.67
CA ASN A 136 4.50 -11.62 -4.78
C ASN A 136 4.22 -11.18 -6.23
N VAL A 137 3.96 -12.16 -7.09
CA VAL A 137 3.72 -11.95 -8.52
C VAL A 137 2.49 -11.04 -8.78
N ALA A 138 1.46 -11.14 -7.96
CA ALA A 138 0.26 -10.31 -8.10
C ALA A 138 0.59 -8.82 -7.95
N SER A 139 1.34 -8.44 -6.92
CA SER A 139 1.78 -7.06 -6.71
C SER A 139 2.74 -6.57 -7.79
N GLN A 140 3.62 -7.43 -8.29
CA GLN A 140 4.50 -7.11 -9.41
C GLN A 140 3.70 -6.75 -10.69
N LYS A 141 2.64 -7.50 -10.98
CA LYS A 141 1.74 -7.19 -12.10
C LYS A 141 1.04 -5.84 -11.92
N VAL A 142 0.66 -5.48 -10.71
CA VAL A 142 0.10 -4.15 -10.41
C VAL A 142 1.13 -3.06 -10.66
N ALA A 143 2.37 -3.22 -10.20
CA ALA A 143 3.44 -2.25 -10.42
C ALA A 143 3.69 -2.04 -11.92
N LEU A 144 3.78 -3.11 -12.72
CA LEU A 144 3.95 -3.03 -14.17
C LEU A 144 2.78 -2.29 -14.84
N ARG A 145 1.53 -2.59 -14.46
CA ARG A 145 0.35 -1.89 -14.98
C ARG A 145 0.28 -0.44 -14.53
N ASN A 146 0.91 -0.11 -13.41
CA ASN A 146 1.06 1.27 -12.93
C ASN A 146 2.21 2.03 -13.65
N GLY A 147 2.79 1.46 -14.70
CA GLY A 147 3.84 2.08 -15.49
C GLY A 147 5.24 1.97 -14.88
N MET A 148 5.40 1.18 -13.83
CA MET A 148 6.70 0.98 -13.18
C MET A 148 7.53 -0.08 -13.90
N ASN A 149 8.85 0.06 -13.85
CA ASN A 149 9.80 -0.93 -14.34
C ASN A 149 10.68 -1.44 -13.19
N PRO A 150 11.09 -2.71 -13.20
CA PRO A 150 12.04 -3.22 -12.22
C PRO A 150 13.43 -2.57 -12.48
N ILE A 151 14.03 -2.04 -11.43
CA ILE A 151 15.33 -1.34 -11.50
C ILE A 151 16.40 -1.97 -10.62
N ASP A 152 16.03 -2.77 -9.63
CA ASP A 152 16.96 -3.35 -8.67
C ASP A 152 16.39 -4.60 -8.01
N TYR A 153 17.28 -5.34 -7.35
CA TYR A 153 16.96 -6.51 -6.54
C TYR A 153 17.69 -6.39 -5.21
N ILE A 154 16.95 -6.40 -4.11
CA ILE A 154 17.50 -6.24 -2.75
C ILE A 154 17.01 -7.34 -1.83
N VAL A 155 17.73 -7.59 -0.75
CA VAL A 155 17.31 -8.52 0.32
C VAL A 155 16.96 -7.71 1.56
N LYS A 156 15.73 -7.86 2.05
CA LYS A 156 15.28 -7.32 3.33
C LYS A 156 15.26 -8.42 4.37
N HIS A 157 15.73 -8.10 5.57
CA HIS A 157 15.58 -8.99 6.73
C HIS A 157 14.31 -8.62 7.49
N TYR A 158 13.38 -9.56 7.60
CA TYR A 158 12.09 -9.35 8.27
C TYR A 158 11.60 -10.63 8.95
N ARG A 159 11.19 -10.53 10.22
CA ARG A 159 10.78 -11.71 11.03
C ARG A 159 11.79 -12.86 10.98
N GLU A 160 13.06 -12.53 11.16
CA GLU A 160 14.19 -13.49 11.15
C GLU A 160 14.36 -14.26 9.82
N VAL A 161 13.79 -13.74 8.73
CA VAL A 161 13.89 -14.32 7.38
C VAL A 161 14.46 -13.30 6.43
N ASP A 162 15.39 -13.74 5.58
CA ASP A 162 15.86 -12.97 4.45
C ASP A 162 14.84 -13.03 3.32
N MET A 163 14.32 -11.87 2.93
CA MET A 163 13.29 -11.75 1.91
C MET A 163 13.83 -10.97 0.71
N PRO A 164 14.06 -11.64 -0.42
CA PRO A 164 14.36 -10.95 -1.68
C PRO A 164 13.20 -10.09 -2.15
N HIS A 165 13.52 -8.88 -2.61
CA HIS A 165 12.56 -7.93 -3.16
C HIS A 165 13.05 -7.37 -4.48
N LEU A 166 12.11 -7.19 -5.40
CA LEU A 166 12.31 -6.38 -6.61
C LEU A 166 11.93 -4.93 -6.31
N VAL A 167 12.75 -4.01 -6.76
CA VAL A 167 12.49 -2.58 -6.66
C VAL A 167 11.96 -2.10 -8.01
N TYR A 168 10.73 -1.62 -8.02
CA TYR A 168 10.07 -1.02 -9.17
C TYR A 168 10.10 0.50 -9.05
N CYS A 169 10.22 1.19 -10.18
CA CYS A 169 10.24 2.65 -10.22
C CYS A 169 9.51 3.18 -11.45
N VAL A 170 8.86 4.33 -11.30
CA VAL A 170 8.33 5.15 -12.38
C VAL A 170 8.77 6.58 -12.17
N LYS A 171 9.18 7.25 -13.25
CA LYS A 171 9.53 8.67 -13.28
C LYS A 171 8.38 9.49 -13.88
N LYS A 172 8.29 10.73 -13.47
CA LYS A 172 7.33 11.69 -13.99
C LYS A 172 7.59 12.02 -15.45
#